data_da725d65e7d50b3e0682100a80ec20d1
#
_entry.id   da725d65e7d50b3e0682100a80ec20d1
#
_cell.length_a   1.000
_cell.length_b   1.000
_cell.length_c   1.000
_cell.angle_alpha   90.00
_cell.angle_beta   90.00
_cell.angle_gamma   90.00
#
_symmetry.space_group_name_H-M   'P 1'
#
loop_
_entity.id
_entity.type
_entity.pdbx_description
1 polymer ?
#
loop_
_entity_poly.entity_id
_entity_poly.type
_entity_poly.pdbx_seq_one_letter_code
_entity_poly.pdbx_strand_id
1 'polypeptide(L)'
;MKVPLKQFIFYIALLQCSILCLKGFGQTRDEMVREDRRKVTEDGFWIYNDLPKAFENAEKSGKPILVVLRCIPCHECVKLDDELVDQDPVIRPLLEQFICVRQVSTNGLDLSQFQYDTDQSFAVFMLNADGSVYGRFGTRSHRTEWYGDVSLPGLAKALQGALDLHRGYPANRTLIAGKRGGQPEVLTPEMYPSLRERFTEALDYSGDVAKSCIHCHQIGDAQRNQYWTRDNYLPESVLFPYPHPKSIGLTLDPKECATVQGITADSLAAASGLKKGDEIERFGGQLPLSFADLQWVLHQTSSEGGEVPMRVRRGDALMDLTLELPSGWRQLSDISWRVSTWGLRRMVTGGMVLESLTTEIRSEFGLESSLNGLLVRRAGKYGPHAAARRAGFKEGDVIISYAGERDFRSEQEIMHYAVTHLKPGQNIPVVINRKGAKVSLQLPIQP
;
A
#
# COMPACT_ATOMS: atom_id res chain seq x y z
N MET A 1 -4.50 47.75 53.22
CA MET A 1 -5.54 47.36 52.24
C MET A 1 -5.55 45.82 52.14
N LYS A 2 -6.57 45.16 52.67
CA LYS A 2 -6.70 43.70 52.65
C LYS A 2 -7.49 43.36 51.40
N VAL A 3 -6.86 42.65 50.46
CA VAL A 3 -7.54 42.09 49.28
C VAL A 3 -8.48 40.98 49.75
N PRO A 4 -9.76 40.98 49.38
CA PRO A 4 -10.71 40.00 49.90
C PRO A 4 -10.39 38.59 49.33
N LEU A 5 -10.38 37.61 50.21
CA LEU A 5 -10.04 36.20 49.99
C LEU A 5 -10.74 35.57 48.74
N LYS A 6 -11.91 36.06 48.36
CA LYS A 6 -12.68 35.64 47.18
C LYS A 6 -11.99 36.00 45.86
N GLN A 7 -11.24 37.11 45.76
CA GLN A 7 -10.49 37.47 44.56
C GLN A 7 -9.23 36.63 44.43
N PHE A 8 -8.61 36.21 45.51
CA PHE A 8 -7.42 35.35 45.47
C PHE A 8 -7.76 33.92 44.99
N ILE A 9 -8.92 33.38 45.38
CA ILE A 9 -9.39 32.06 44.89
C ILE A 9 -9.73 32.11 43.40
N PHE A 10 -10.27 33.24 42.93
CA PHE A 10 -10.60 33.40 41.49
C PHE A 10 -9.34 33.47 40.61
N TYR A 11 -8.26 34.08 41.05
CA TYR A 11 -6.98 34.14 40.35
C TYR A 11 -6.27 32.79 40.37
N ILE A 12 -6.35 31.98 41.43
CA ILE A 12 -5.80 30.62 41.46
C ILE A 12 -6.58 29.69 40.53
N ALA A 13 -7.91 29.81 40.48
CA ALA A 13 -8.74 29.03 39.54
C ALA A 13 -8.48 29.41 38.07
N LEU A 14 -8.26 30.69 37.75
CA LEU A 14 -7.87 31.15 36.42
C LEU A 14 -6.47 30.68 36.01
N LEU A 15 -5.51 30.63 36.95
CA LEU A 15 -4.17 30.14 36.72
C LEU A 15 -4.16 28.60 36.50
N GLN A 16 -4.99 27.86 37.26
CA GLN A 16 -5.17 26.41 37.05
C GLN A 16 -5.89 26.08 35.73
N CYS A 17 -6.89 26.87 35.33
CA CYS A 17 -7.53 26.74 34.02
C CYS A 17 -6.55 27.04 32.86
N SER A 18 -5.66 28.02 33.03
CA SER A 18 -4.64 28.35 32.01
C SER A 18 -3.58 27.25 31.86
N ILE A 19 -3.27 26.53 32.95
CA ILE A 19 -2.33 25.39 32.92
C ILE A 19 -2.99 24.12 32.35
N LEU A 20 -4.31 23.97 32.48
CA LEU A 20 -5.10 22.88 31.90
C LEU A 20 -5.39 23.06 30.40
N CYS A 21 -5.42 24.33 29.91
CA CYS A 21 -5.56 24.61 28.48
C CYS A 21 -4.29 24.37 27.62
N LEU A 22 -3.13 24.11 28.25
CA LEU A 22 -1.88 23.83 27.55
C LEU A 22 -1.66 22.32 27.20
N LYS A 23 -2.62 21.45 27.50
CA LYS A 23 -2.57 20.00 27.15
C LYS A 23 -3.40 19.61 25.92
N GLY A 24 -3.52 20.48 24.95
CA GLY A 24 -4.27 20.26 23.70
C GLY A 24 -3.46 20.24 22.42
N PHE A 25 -2.14 20.25 22.46
CA PHE A 25 -1.31 19.97 21.29
C PHE A 25 -1.08 18.47 21.22
N GLY A 26 -1.69 17.78 20.26
CA GLY A 26 -1.38 16.39 19.95
C GLY A 26 0.13 16.24 19.68
N GLN A 27 0.70 15.07 20.01
CA GLN A 27 2.12 14.77 19.74
C GLN A 27 2.47 15.10 18.31
N THR A 28 3.61 15.75 18.09
CA THR A 28 4.18 15.94 16.75
C THR A 28 4.63 14.60 16.16
N ARG A 29 4.75 14.53 14.85
CA ARG A 29 5.26 13.32 14.19
C ARG A 29 6.66 12.94 14.67
N ASP A 30 7.49 13.93 14.95
CA ASP A 30 8.84 13.74 15.48
C ASP A 30 8.81 13.12 16.88
N GLU A 31 7.99 13.65 17.76
CA GLU A 31 7.78 13.10 19.10
C GLU A 31 7.26 11.67 19.06
N MET A 32 6.33 11.35 18.15
CA MET A 32 5.82 9.99 17.99
C MET A 32 6.93 8.99 17.63
N VAL A 33 7.83 9.33 16.68
CA VAL A 33 8.94 8.45 16.27
C VAL A 33 9.94 8.26 17.40
N ARG A 34 10.28 9.31 18.15
CA ARG A 34 11.21 9.24 19.30
C ARG A 34 10.64 8.42 20.45
N GLU A 35 9.37 8.61 20.74
CA GLU A 35 8.67 7.89 21.80
C GLU A 35 8.51 6.40 21.48
N ASP A 36 8.18 6.06 20.22
CA ASP A 36 8.14 4.67 19.75
C ASP A 36 9.50 3.99 19.91
N ARG A 37 10.58 4.66 19.46
CA ARG A 37 11.93 4.13 19.63
C ARG A 37 12.27 3.90 21.10
N ARG A 38 11.95 4.86 21.96
CA ARG A 38 12.22 4.75 23.40
C ARG A 38 11.51 3.54 24.00
N LYS A 39 10.19 3.42 23.78
CA LYS A 39 9.37 2.31 24.29
C LYS A 39 9.88 0.96 23.83
N VAL A 40 10.14 0.83 22.52
CA VAL A 40 10.61 -0.43 21.93
C VAL A 40 12.00 -0.82 22.45
N THR A 41 12.89 0.17 22.64
CA THR A 41 14.23 -0.08 23.17
C THR A 41 14.19 -0.45 24.67
N GLU A 42 13.32 0.16 25.45
CA GLU A 42 13.14 -0.15 26.87
C GLU A 42 12.52 -1.53 27.09
N ASP A 43 11.54 -1.92 26.27
CA ASP A 43 10.93 -3.26 26.28
C ASP A 43 11.94 -4.37 25.90
N GLY A 44 12.82 -4.06 24.95
CA GLY A 44 13.94 -4.94 24.54
C GLY A 44 13.56 -6.19 23.76
N PHE A 45 12.27 -6.39 23.44
CA PHE A 45 11.81 -7.53 22.64
C PHE A 45 12.08 -7.35 21.14
N TRP A 46 11.86 -6.14 20.61
CA TRP A 46 12.06 -5.83 19.21
C TRP A 46 13.44 -5.23 18.95
N ILE A 47 14.07 -5.66 17.87
CA ILE A 47 15.20 -4.95 17.28
C ILE A 47 14.63 -3.77 16.49
N TYR A 48 15.11 -2.55 16.75
CA TYR A 48 14.56 -1.33 16.17
C TYR A 48 15.44 -0.80 15.04
N ASN A 49 14.93 -0.80 13.78
CA ASN A 49 15.64 -0.31 12.59
C ASN A 49 17.06 -0.87 12.39
N ASP A 50 17.31 -2.12 12.77
CA ASP A 50 18.65 -2.72 12.68
C ASP A 50 18.55 -4.14 12.11
N LEU A 51 18.36 -4.21 10.79
CA LEU A 51 18.30 -5.47 10.05
C LEU A 51 19.60 -6.27 10.12
N PRO A 52 20.81 -5.66 9.97
CA PRO A 52 22.07 -6.39 10.10
C PRO A 52 22.16 -7.17 11.43
N LYS A 53 21.83 -6.51 12.54
CA LYS A 53 21.80 -7.15 13.87
C LYS A 53 20.79 -8.31 13.93
N ALA A 54 19.66 -8.18 13.26
CA ALA A 54 18.65 -9.24 13.23
C ALA A 54 19.16 -10.48 12.49
N PHE A 55 19.81 -10.30 11.34
CA PHE A 55 20.40 -11.39 10.58
C PHE A 55 21.52 -12.08 11.39
N GLU A 56 22.41 -11.31 12.02
CA GLU A 56 23.46 -11.85 12.91
C GLU A 56 22.86 -12.68 14.06
N ASN A 57 21.81 -12.17 14.71
CA ASN A 57 21.15 -12.88 15.80
C ASN A 57 20.45 -14.17 15.32
N ALA A 58 19.86 -14.14 14.12
CA ALA A 58 19.22 -15.30 13.51
C ALA A 58 20.24 -16.40 13.18
N GLU A 59 21.39 -16.04 12.60
CA GLU A 59 22.50 -16.97 12.35
C GLU A 59 22.99 -17.65 13.64
N LYS A 60 23.13 -16.86 14.71
CA LYS A 60 23.61 -17.38 16.00
C LYS A 60 22.60 -18.26 16.73
N SER A 61 21.32 -17.92 16.65
CA SER A 61 20.26 -18.63 17.41
C SER A 61 19.57 -19.74 16.63
N GLY A 62 19.71 -19.74 15.30
CA GLY A 62 18.96 -20.62 14.41
C GLY A 62 17.47 -20.31 14.34
N LYS A 63 17.01 -19.12 14.80
CA LYS A 63 15.61 -18.68 14.70
C LYS A 63 15.35 -17.98 13.36
N PRO A 64 14.13 -18.08 12.81
CA PRO A 64 13.73 -17.25 11.68
C PRO A 64 13.57 -15.78 12.10
N ILE A 65 13.55 -14.89 11.11
CA ILE A 65 13.40 -13.45 11.30
C ILE A 65 11.97 -13.04 10.95
N LEU A 66 11.37 -12.20 11.79
CA LEU A 66 10.14 -11.49 11.50
C LEU A 66 10.45 -10.01 11.35
N VAL A 67 10.20 -9.42 10.19
CA VAL A 67 10.36 -8.00 9.94
C VAL A 67 8.99 -7.36 9.77
N VAL A 68 8.66 -6.41 10.64
CA VAL A 68 7.45 -5.59 10.54
C VAL A 68 7.83 -4.22 9.98
N LEU A 69 7.38 -3.94 8.76
CA LEU A 69 7.52 -2.65 8.08
C LEU A 69 6.27 -1.81 8.35
N ARG A 70 6.43 -0.69 9.03
CA ARG A 70 5.31 0.18 9.37
C ARG A 70 5.73 1.65 9.48
N CYS A 71 4.81 2.55 9.26
CA CYS A 71 5.04 3.99 9.36
C CYS A 71 4.52 4.53 10.70
N ILE A 72 5.40 5.04 11.56
CA ILE A 72 5.02 5.60 12.87
C ILE A 72 4.11 6.84 12.77
N PRO A 73 4.37 7.81 11.87
CA PRO A 73 3.49 8.97 11.73
C PRO A 73 2.07 8.66 11.23
N CYS A 74 1.80 7.39 10.89
CA CYS A 74 0.46 6.90 10.53
C CYS A 74 -0.24 6.37 11.78
N HIS A 75 -1.13 7.17 12.38
CA HIS A 75 -1.86 6.83 13.59
C HIS A 75 -2.58 5.47 13.53
N GLU A 76 -3.06 5.11 12.35
CA GLU A 76 -3.78 3.87 12.13
C GLU A 76 -2.87 2.64 12.03
N CYS A 77 -1.63 2.84 11.57
CA CYS A 77 -0.63 1.78 11.55
C CYS A 77 -0.16 1.45 12.97
N VAL A 78 -0.06 2.48 13.82
CA VAL A 78 0.31 2.33 15.24
C VAL A 78 -0.78 1.58 16.00
N LYS A 79 -2.04 1.90 15.78
CA LYS A 79 -3.16 1.23 16.44
C LYS A 79 -3.20 -0.27 16.13
N LEU A 80 -2.95 -0.65 14.88
CA LEU A 80 -2.89 -2.05 14.47
C LEU A 80 -1.80 -2.81 15.22
N ASP A 81 -0.67 -2.16 15.49
CA ASP A 81 0.49 -2.75 16.13
C ASP A 81 0.35 -2.86 17.66
N ASP A 82 -0.12 -1.77 18.31
CA ASP A 82 -0.30 -1.75 19.77
C ASP A 82 -1.43 -2.70 20.23
N GLU A 83 -2.50 -2.84 19.45
CA GLU A 83 -3.63 -3.70 19.78
C GLU A 83 -3.39 -5.18 19.39
N LEU A 84 -2.57 -5.43 18.36
CA LEU A 84 -2.53 -6.73 17.70
C LEU A 84 -1.26 -7.53 17.95
N VAL A 85 -0.11 -6.90 18.03
CA VAL A 85 1.17 -7.62 17.95
C VAL A 85 1.81 -7.84 19.31
N ASP A 86 1.72 -6.89 20.21
CA ASP A 86 2.48 -6.94 21.47
C ASP A 86 1.73 -7.59 22.65
N GLN A 87 0.41 -7.62 22.63
CA GLN A 87 -0.39 -8.06 23.79
C GLN A 87 -1.32 -9.25 23.54
N ASP A 88 -1.49 -9.68 22.28
CA ASP A 88 -2.36 -10.80 21.99
C ASP A 88 -1.79 -12.13 22.52
N PRO A 89 -2.57 -12.89 23.32
CA PRO A 89 -2.09 -14.11 23.98
C PRO A 89 -1.76 -15.27 23.02
N VAL A 90 -2.24 -15.21 21.78
CA VAL A 90 -1.95 -16.20 20.73
C VAL A 90 -0.74 -15.79 19.91
N ILE A 91 -0.64 -14.50 19.57
CA ILE A 91 0.43 -13.97 18.72
C ILE A 91 1.76 -13.93 19.47
N ARG A 92 1.80 -13.44 20.70
CA ARG A 92 3.04 -13.25 21.47
C ARG A 92 3.91 -14.53 21.57
N PRO A 93 3.38 -15.70 21.92
CA PRO A 93 4.17 -16.94 21.98
C PRO A 93 4.73 -17.37 20.61
N LEU A 94 4.07 -17.01 19.51
CA LEU A 94 4.59 -17.25 18.16
C LEU A 94 5.74 -16.31 17.85
N LEU A 95 5.61 -15.01 18.18
CA LEU A 95 6.67 -14.01 17.96
C LEU A 95 7.96 -14.36 18.73
N GLU A 96 7.88 -14.93 19.91
CA GLU A 96 9.04 -15.35 20.71
C GLU A 96 9.91 -16.43 20.04
N GLN A 97 9.36 -17.11 19.02
CA GLN A 97 10.10 -18.06 18.21
C GLN A 97 10.86 -17.42 17.04
N PHE A 98 10.72 -16.12 16.82
CA PHE A 98 11.41 -15.34 15.79
C PHE A 98 12.43 -14.37 16.40
N ILE A 99 13.35 -13.89 15.58
CA ILE A 99 14.07 -12.64 15.80
C ILE A 99 13.19 -11.53 15.23
N CYS A 100 12.57 -10.73 16.10
CA CYS A 100 11.58 -9.73 15.71
C CYS A 100 12.24 -8.37 15.45
N VAL A 101 11.99 -7.79 14.27
CA VAL A 101 12.49 -6.48 13.85
C VAL A 101 11.33 -5.54 13.59
N ARG A 102 11.39 -4.34 14.17
CA ARG A 102 10.49 -3.23 13.90
C ARG A 102 11.20 -2.22 13.01
N GLN A 103 10.82 -2.22 11.73
CA GLN A 103 11.39 -1.33 10.72
C GLN A 103 10.41 -0.18 10.46
N VAL A 104 10.72 1.03 10.96
CA VAL A 104 9.81 2.18 10.94
C VAL A 104 10.09 3.17 9.81
N SER A 105 11.13 2.92 9.03
CA SER A 105 11.55 3.71 7.88
C SER A 105 12.06 2.80 6.79
N THR A 106 11.95 3.23 5.55
CA THR A 106 12.55 2.51 4.41
C THR A 106 13.91 3.06 4.00
N ASN A 107 14.50 3.99 4.76
CA ASN A 107 15.87 4.42 4.54
C ASN A 107 16.83 3.22 4.63
N GLY A 108 17.70 3.06 3.64
CA GLY A 108 18.66 1.95 3.56
C GLY A 108 18.04 0.55 3.37
N LEU A 109 16.71 0.45 3.15
CA LEU A 109 16.05 -0.83 2.98
C LEU A 109 16.46 -1.49 1.66
N ASP A 110 16.98 -2.71 1.72
CA ASP A 110 17.32 -3.50 0.52
C ASP A 110 16.05 -3.91 -0.24
N LEU A 111 15.79 -3.24 -1.37
CA LEU A 111 14.64 -3.50 -2.24
C LEU A 111 14.77 -4.82 -3.04
N SER A 112 15.93 -5.47 -3.04
CA SER A 112 16.06 -6.82 -3.58
C SER A 112 15.55 -7.89 -2.62
N GLN A 113 15.60 -7.60 -1.33
CA GLN A 113 15.14 -8.48 -0.25
C GLN A 113 13.68 -8.20 0.11
N PHE A 114 13.29 -6.92 0.20
CA PHE A 114 11.98 -6.48 0.65
C PHE A 114 11.12 -5.99 -0.52
N GLN A 115 10.54 -6.95 -1.23
CA GLN A 115 9.66 -6.71 -2.39
C GLN A 115 8.21 -6.92 -1.97
N TYR A 116 7.42 -5.83 -1.90
CA TYR A 116 6.04 -5.82 -1.41
C TYR A 116 5.27 -4.63 -1.96
N ASP A 117 3.97 -4.61 -1.75
CA ASP A 117 3.11 -3.47 -2.07
C ASP A 117 3.41 -2.30 -1.12
N THR A 118 4.17 -1.33 -1.59
CA THR A 118 4.63 -0.18 -0.80
C THR A 118 3.51 0.81 -0.42
N ASP A 119 2.30 0.62 -0.94
CA ASP A 119 1.11 1.36 -0.50
C ASP A 119 0.38 0.67 0.67
N GLN A 120 0.84 -0.49 1.13
CA GLN A 120 0.36 -1.10 2.36
C GLN A 120 0.79 -0.27 3.57
N SER A 121 -0.08 -0.21 4.57
CA SER A 121 0.20 0.51 5.83
C SER A 121 1.00 -0.34 6.81
N PHE A 122 0.91 -1.67 6.65
CA PHE A 122 1.53 -2.67 7.49
C PHE A 122 1.94 -3.85 6.62
N ALA A 123 3.23 -4.15 6.58
CA ALA A 123 3.79 -5.28 5.84
C ALA A 123 4.73 -6.08 6.74
N VAL A 124 4.58 -7.40 6.71
CA VAL A 124 5.38 -8.35 7.46
C VAL A 124 6.11 -9.29 6.51
N PHE A 125 7.38 -9.52 6.79
CA PHE A 125 8.19 -10.55 6.15
C PHE A 125 8.61 -11.59 7.18
N MET A 126 8.51 -12.85 6.79
CA MET A 126 9.04 -13.98 7.54
C MET A 126 10.19 -14.57 6.73
N LEU A 127 11.41 -14.54 7.29
CA LEU A 127 12.65 -14.82 6.58
C LEU A 127 13.48 -15.88 7.29
N ASN A 128 14.34 -16.55 6.53
CA ASN A 128 15.47 -17.27 7.08
C ASN A 128 16.69 -16.35 7.22
N ALA A 129 17.69 -16.75 8.00
CA ALA A 129 18.95 -16.02 8.17
C ALA A 129 19.74 -15.84 6.85
N ASP A 130 19.56 -16.75 5.86
CA ASP A 130 20.15 -16.62 4.52
C ASP A 130 19.38 -15.68 3.56
N GLY A 131 18.36 -14.99 4.06
CA GLY A 131 17.49 -14.11 3.29
C GLY A 131 16.39 -14.82 2.50
N SER A 132 16.24 -16.14 2.59
CA SER A 132 15.11 -16.85 1.99
C SER A 132 13.78 -16.37 2.59
N VAL A 133 12.80 -16.05 1.74
CA VAL A 133 11.48 -15.56 2.17
C VAL A 133 10.55 -16.75 2.38
N TYR A 134 10.08 -16.96 3.61
CA TYR A 134 9.05 -17.95 3.92
C TYR A 134 7.66 -17.46 3.52
N GLY A 135 7.37 -16.19 3.73
CA GLY A 135 6.11 -15.59 3.34
C GLY A 135 6.03 -14.10 3.67
N ARG A 136 4.94 -13.52 3.16
CA ARG A 136 4.54 -12.14 3.40
C ARG A 136 3.18 -12.12 4.06
N PHE A 137 2.96 -11.09 4.87
CA PHE A 137 1.65 -10.77 5.41
C PHE A 137 1.52 -9.26 5.45
N GLY A 138 0.32 -8.72 5.28
CA GLY A 138 0.15 -7.28 5.33
C GLY A 138 -1.24 -6.85 4.94
N THR A 139 -1.53 -5.57 5.15
CA THR A 139 -2.81 -4.99 4.82
C THR A 139 -2.68 -3.53 4.44
N ARG A 140 -3.68 -3.04 3.75
CA ARG A 140 -3.95 -1.63 3.54
C ARG A 140 -4.52 -1.02 4.83
N SER A 141 -4.46 0.31 4.96
CA SER A 141 -5.11 0.98 6.08
C SER A 141 -6.63 0.78 6.00
N HIS A 142 -7.29 0.77 7.16
CA HIS A 142 -8.75 0.69 7.29
C HIS A 142 -9.52 1.84 6.58
N ARG A 143 -8.82 2.81 5.99
CA ARG A 143 -9.42 3.87 5.16
C ARG A 143 -9.80 3.40 3.76
N THR A 144 -9.55 2.14 3.42
CA THR A 144 -9.77 1.61 2.08
C THR A 144 -10.90 0.58 2.07
N GLU A 145 -11.46 0.35 0.88
CA GLU A 145 -12.54 -0.64 0.65
C GLU A 145 -12.11 -2.09 0.93
N TRP A 146 -10.82 -2.33 1.16
CA TRP A 146 -10.24 -3.65 1.40
C TRP A 146 -10.17 -4.04 2.88
N TYR A 147 -10.84 -3.30 3.71
CA TYR A 147 -11.01 -3.64 5.12
C TYR A 147 -11.56 -5.06 5.28
N GLY A 148 -10.89 -5.86 6.12
CA GLY A 148 -11.26 -7.27 6.34
C GLY A 148 -10.43 -8.28 5.56
N ASP A 149 -9.35 -7.88 4.87
CA ASP A 149 -8.45 -8.82 4.16
C ASP A 149 -7.47 -9.57 5.08
N VAL A 150 -7.30 -9.08 6.31
CA VAL A 150 -6.43 -9.69 7.33
C VAL A 150 -7.12 -9.78 8.68
N SER A 151 -6.64 -10.69 9.51
CA SER A 151 -7.12 -10.86 10.88
C SER A 151 -5.99 -11.40 11.78
N LEU A 152 -6.16 -11.31 13.12
CA LEU A 152 -5.25 -11.95 14.06
C LEU A 152 -5.14 -13.46 13.88
N PRO A 153 -6.25 -14.22 13.74
CA PRO A 153 -6.15 -15.64 13.43
C PRO A 153 -5.37 -15.93 12.15
N GLY A 154 -5.54 -15.12 11.10
CA GLY A 154 -4.77 -15.24 9.86
C GLY A 154 -3.29 -14.95 10.05
N LEU A 155 -2.93 -13.94 10.85
CA LEU A 155 -1.54 -13.67 11.22
C LEU A 155 -0.95 -14.86 12.01
N ALA A 156 -1.67 -15.39 12.99
CA ALA A 156 -1.23 -16.55 13.75
C ALA A 156 -0.92 -17.76 12.84
N LYS A 157 -1.80 -18.03 11.86
CA LYS A 157 -1.58 -19.12 10.89
C LYS A 157 -0.40 -18.85 9.97
N ALA A 158 -0.23 -17.61 9.50
CA ALA A 158 0.93 -17.24 8.69
C ALA A 158 2.24 -17.40 9.46
N LEU A 159 2.30 -16.97 10.72
CA LEU A 159 3.46 -17.18 11.61
C LEU A 159 3.74 -18.67 11.84
N GLN A 160 2.71 -19.45 12.15
CA GLN A 160 2.84 -20.90 12.32
C GLN A 160 3.35 -21.57 11.04
N GLY A 161 2.77 -21.22 9.88
CA GLY A 161 3.21 -21.73 8.58
C GLY A 161 4.68 -21.38 8.26
N ALA A 162 5.14 -20.20 8.65
CA ALA A 162 6.53 -19.80 8.49
C ALA A 162 7.47 -20.61 9.41
N LEU A 163 7.04 -20.88 10.66
CA LEU A 163 7.79 -21.76 11.59
C LEU A 163 7.87 -23.20 11.07
N ASP A 164 6.77 -23.70 10.47
CA ASP A 164 6.75 -25.03 9.87
C ASP A 164 7.71 -25.12 8.66
N LEU A 165 7.70 -24.09 7.81
CA LEU A 165 8.67 -23.98 6.71
C LEU A 165 10.10 -23.91 7.22
N HIS A 166 10.35 -23.14 8.28
CA HIS A 166 11.68 -23.00 8.88
C HIS A 166 12.20 -24.32 9.43
N ARG A 167 11.36 -25.10 10.13
CA ARG A 167 11.73 -26.44 10.65
C ARG A 167 12.11 -27.42 9.54
N GLY A 168 11.48 -27.31 8.37
CA GLY A 168 11.77 -28.17 7.22
C GLY A 168 12.88 -27.66 6.31
N TYR A 169 13.40 -26.44 6.55
CA TYR A 169 14.43 -25.83 5.69
C TYR A 169 15.81 -26.49 5.93
N PRO A 170 16.64 -26.75 4.88
CA PRO A 170 16.45 -26.38 3.48
C PRO A 170 15.75 -27.46 2.60
N ALA A 171 15.32 -28.59 3.16
CA ALA A 171 14.73 -29.68 2.36
C ALA A 171 13.46 -29.26 1.59
N ASN A 172 12.70 -28.30 2.14
CA ASN A 172 11.46 -27.79 1.57
C ASN A 172 11.64 -26.50 0.75
N ARG A 173 12.87 -26.12 0.39
CA ARG A 173 13.14 -24.83 -0.31
C ARG A 173 12.40 -24.69 -1.65
N THR A 174 11.97 -25.79 -2.28
CA THR A 174 11.15 -25.75 -3.48
C THR A 174 9.77 -25.14 -3.26
N LEU A 175 9.25 -25.17 -2.01
CA LEU A 175 7.95 -24.59 -1.64
C LEU A 175 7.97 -23.07 -1.56
N ILE A 176 9.15 -22.49 -1.41
CA ILE A 176 9.39 -21.05 -1.30
C ILE A 176 10.17 -20.50 -2.51
N ALA A 177 10.48 -21.34 -3.47
CA ALA A 177 11.13 -20.92 -4.70
C ALA A 177 10.26 -19.87 -5.42
N GLY A 178 10.88 -18.77 -5.88
CA GLY A 178 10.16 -17.65 -6.50
C GLY A 178 9.54 -16.65 -5.53
N LYS A 179 9.58 -16.85 -4.21
CA LYS A 179 9.13 -15.82 -3.24
C LYS A 179 10.07 -14.62 -3.15
N ARG A 180 11.24 -14.68 -3.74
CA ARG A 180 12.15 -13.56 -3.97
C ARG A 180 12.28 -13.33 -5.47
N GLY A 181 12.07 -12.10 -5.92
CA GLY A 181 12.19 -11.71 -7.33
C GLY A 181 13.62 -11.42 -7.76
N GLY A 182 13.76 -10.98 -9.00
CA GLY A 182 15.03 -10.49 -9.50
C GLY A 182 15.50 -9.21 -8.80
N GLN A 183 16.77 -8.87 -9.02
CA GLN A 183 17.35 -7.65 -8.46
C GLN A 183 16.71 -6.43 -9.14
N PRO A 184 16.19 -5.45 -8.37
CA PRO A 184 15.64 -4.23 -8.92
C PRO A 184 16.73 -3.31 -9.45
N GLU A 185 16.38 -2.39 -10.35
CA GLU A 185 17.31 -1.39 -10.89
C GLU A 185 17.87 -0.46 -9.79
N VAL A 186 17.04 -0.13 -8.80
CA VAL A 186 17.39 0.71 -7.64
C VAL A 186 17.41 -0.17 -6.40
N LEU A 187 18.55 -0.20 -5.70
CA LEU A 187 18.77 -1.13 -4.58
C LEU A 187 18.17 -0.65 -3.26
N THR A 188 18.20 0.67 -3.01
CA THR A 188 17.65 1.27 -1.79
C THR A 188 16.86 2.53 -2.14
N PRO A 189 15.83 2.90 -1.35
CA PRO A 189 14.93 4.00 -1.69
C PRO A 189 15.61 5.35 -1.92
N GLU A 190 16.62 5.69 -1.12
CA GLU A 190 17.36 6.95 -1.25
C GLU A 190 18.21 7.04 -2.52
N MET A 191 18.40 5.94 -3.25
CA MET A 191 19.10 5.96 -4.54
C MET A 191 18.22 6.47 -5.69
N TYR A 192 16.88 6.52 -5.53
CA TYR A 192 16.01 7.10 -6.55
C TYR A 192 16.33 8.58 -6.79
N PRO A 193 16.40 9.06 -8.06
CA PRO A 193 16.73 10.45 -8.38
C PRO A 193 15.87 11.49 -7.64
N SER A 194 14.58 11.22 -7.42
CA SER A 194 13.67 12.13 -6.73
C SER A 194 13.83 12.15 -5.20
N LEU A 195 14.57 11.20 -4.61
CA LEU A 195 14.74 11.05 -3.17
C LEU A 195 16.16 11.37 -2.69
N ARG A 196 17.18 11.09 -3.50
CA ARG A 196 18.62 11.13 -3.10
C ARG A 196 19.13 12.50 -2.60
N GLU A 197 18.49 13.60 -3.02
CA GLU A 197 18.89 14.95 -2.56
C GLU A 197 18.29 15.32 -1.20
N ARG A 198 17.30 14.54 -0.74
CA ARG A 198 16.50 14.85 0.45
C ARG A 198 16.72 13.87 1.58
N PHE A 199 17.15 12.65 1.26
CA PHE A 199 17.20 11.54 2.21
C PHE A 199 18.55 10.83 2.14
N THR A 200 18.94 10.23 3.27
CA THR A 200 20.11 9.38 3.42
C THR A 200 19.66 7.96 3.80
N GLU A 201 20.60 7.02 3.86
CA GLU A 201 20.35 5.63 4.27
C GLU A 201 19.92 5.47 5.74
N ALA A 202 20.05 6.50 6.56
CA ALA A 202 19.72 6.47 7.97
C ALA A 202 18.81 7.63 8.37
N LEU A 203 18.03 7.43 9.45
CA LEU A 203 17.22 8.48 10.06
C LEU A 203 18.09 9.47 10.85
N ASP A 204 17.79 10.76 10.71
CA ASP A 204 18.45 11.83 11.47
C ASP A 204 17.78 12.03 12.83
N TYR A 205 18.25 11.30 13.83
CA TYR A 205 17.80 11.47 15.21
C TYR A 205 18.40 12.70 15.91
N SER A 206 19.38 13.37 15.33
CA SER A 206 19.93 14.62 15.85
C SER A 206 19.12 15.84 15.44
N GLY A 207 18.43 15.75 14.29
CA GLY A 207 17.57 16.79 13.73
C GLY A 207 16.07 16.42 13.80
N ASP A 208 15.32 16.73 12.73
CA ASP A 208 13.90 16.39 12.58
C ASP A 208 13.79 14.97 12.00
N VAL A 209 13.67 13.97 12.87
CA VAL A 209 13.66 12.56 12.47
C VAL A 209 12.48 12.23 11.56
N ALA A 210 11.32 12.85 11.77
CA ALA A 210 10.15 12.59 10.93
C ALA A 210 10.32 13.11 9.49
N LYS A 211 11.09 14.18 9.29
CA LYS A 211 11.39 14.69 7.94
C LYS A 211 12.49 13.91 7.22
N SER A 212 13.36 13.23 7.96
CA SER A 212 14.41 12.38 7.39
C SER A 212 13.91 10.99 6.97
N CYS A 213 12.66 10.63 7.32
CA CYS A 213 12.07 9.32 7.06
C CYS A 213 11.57 9.20 5.62
N ILE A 214 11.99 8.17 4.91
CA ILE A 214 11.38 7.73 3.65
C ILE A 214 10.22 6.81 4.00
N HIS A 215 9.00 7.22 3.62
CA HIS A 215 7.79 6.40 3.79
C HIS A 215 7.65 5.39 2.65
N CYS A 216 7.07 4.22 2.93
CA CYS A 216 6.93 3.14 1.94
C CYS A 216 6.30 3.62 0.62
N HIS A 217 5.20 4.38 0.65
CA HIS A 217 4.53 4.87 -0.56
C HIS A 217 5.40 5.81 -1.42
N GLN A 218 6.43 6.46 -0.85
CA GLN A 218 7.34 7.31 -1.62
C GLN A 218 8.22 6.48 -2.56
N ILE A 219 8.42 5.19 -2.30
CA ILE A 219 9.13 4.27 -3.21
C ILE A 219 8.33 4.12 -4.51
N GLY A 220 7.02 3.86 -4.42
CA GLY A 220 6.16 3.76 -5.60
C GLY A 220 6.09 5.07 -6.40
N ASP A 221 6.00 6.22 -5.71
CA ASP A 221 6.06 7.54 -6.34
C ASP A 221 7.40 7.77 -7.05
N ALA A 222 8.52 7.43 -6.40
CA ALA A 222 9.85 7.61 -6.95
C ALA A 222 10.11 6.70 -8.16
N GLN A 223 9.63 5.45 -8.11
CA GLN A 223 9.72 4.51 -9.23
C GLN A 223 8.94 5.03 -10.45
N ARG A 224 7.69 5.48 -10.26
CA ARG A 224 6.88 6.07 -11.35
C ARG A 224 7.56 7.33 -11.91
N ASN A 225 8.07 8.21 -11.04
CA ASN A 225 8.75 9.41 -11.48
C ASN A 225 10.01 9.08 -12.30
N GLN A 226 10.79 8.07 -11.91
CA GLN A 226 11.97 7.65 -12.65
C GLN A 226 11.60 7.19 -14.07
N TYR A 227 10.64 6.28 -14.23
CA TYR A 227 10.20 5.83 -15.56
C TYR A 227 9.60 6.99 -16.38
N TRP A 228 8.76 7.82 -15.77
CA TRP A 228 8.11 8.92 -16.46
C TRP A 228 9.07 9.99 -16.96
N THR A 229 10.09 10.34 -16.16
CA THR A 229 11.08 11.36 -16.54
C THR A 229 12.16 10.84 -17.48
N ARG A 230 12.54 9.56 -17.37
CA ARG A 230 13.56 8.95 -18.21
C ARG A 230 13.00 8.46 -19.54
N ASP A 231 11.90 7.70 -19.49
CA ASP A 231 11.41 6.90 -20.62
C ASP A 231 10.15 7.50 -21.26
N ASN A 232 9.52 8.50 -20.64
CA ASN A 232 8.19 9.03 -20.99
C ASN A 232 7.11 7.95 -21.12
N TYR A 233 7.21 6.90 -20.31
CA TYR A 233 6.36 5.73 -20.34
C TYR A 233 6.37 5.07 -18.94
N LEU A 234 5.25 4.50 -18.52
CA LEU A 234 5.17 3.64 -17.34
C LEU A 234 4.82 2.20 -17.74
N PRO A 235 5.66 1.22 -17.37
CA PRO A 235 5.27 -0.18 -17.48
C PRO A 235 3.99 -0.49 -16.68
N GLU A 236 3.13 -1.36 -17.19
CA GLU A 236 1.90 -1.73 -16.46
C GLU A 236 2.17 -2.32 -15.06
N SER A 237 3.30 -3.01 -14.89
CA SER A 237 3.72 -3.52 -13.58
C SER A 237 4.04 -2.41 -12.56
N VAL A 238 4.40 -1.21 -13.03
CA VAL A 238 4.65 -0.01 -12.21
C VAL A 238 3.37 0.80 -12.03
N LEU A 239 2.51 0.84 -13.05
CA LEU A 239 1.22 1.52 -12.98
C LEU A 239 0.22 0.77 -12.09
N PHE A 240 0.14 -0.57 -12.27
CA PHE A 240 -0.72 -1.48 -11.52
C PHE A 240 0.13 -2.48 -10.70
N PRO A 241 0.88 -2.00 -9.70
CA PRO A 241 1.72 -2.87 -8.89
C PRO A 241 0.86 -3.74 -7.96
N TYR A 242 1.32 -4.96 -7.69
CA TYR A 242 0.74 -5.88 -6.73
C TYR A 242 -0.79 -6.00 -6.84
N PRO A 243 -1.33 -6.53 -7.96
CA PRO A 243 -2.76 -6.71 -8.15
C PRO A 243 -3.36 -7.52 -7.00
N HIS A 244 -4.44 -7.01 -6.40
CA HIS A 244 -5.10 -7.74 -5.32
C HIS A 244 -5.90 -8.93 -5.90
N PRO A 245 -5.97 -10.11 -5.24
CA PRO A 245 -6.74 -11.25 -5.73
C PRO A 245 -8.21 -10.91 -6.06
N LYS A 246 -8.82 -9.96 -5.36
CA LYS A 246 -10.18 -9.47 -5.67
C LYS A 246 -10.30 -8.86 -7.07
N SER A 247 -9.22 -8.31 -7.66
CA SER A 247 -9.26 -7.77 -9.02
C SER A 247 -9.52 -8.83 -10.09
N ILE A 248 -9.14 -10.06 -9.81
CA ILE A 248 -9.43 -11.23 -10.66
C ILE A 248 -10.65 -12.02 -10.19
N GLY A 249 -11.41 -11.49 -9.23
CA GLY A 249 -12.64 -12.08 -8.68
C GLY A 249 -12.43 -13.10 -7.57
N LEU A 250 -11.23 -13.20 -6.97
CA LEU A 250 -10.91 -14.13 -5.89
C LEU A 250 -10.91 -13.41 -4.53
N THR A 251 -11.81 -13.82 -3.63
CA THR A 251 -11.83 -13.37 -2.23
C THR A 251 -11.37 -14.50 -1.33
N LEU A 252 -10.35 -14.23 -0.50
CA LEU A 252 -9.82 -15.18 0.49
C LEU A 252 -10.41 -14.92 1.87
N ASP A 253 -10.46 -15.97 2.70
CA ASP A 253 -10.84 -15.84 4.11
C ASP A 253 -9.68 -15.19 4.89
N PRO A 254 -9.88 -14.03 5.53
CA PRO A 254 -8.83 -13.34 6.28
C PRO A 254 -8.34 -14.10 7.52
N LYS A 255 -9.05 -15.16 7.95
CA LYS A 255 -8.67 -16.00 9.10
C LYS A 255 -7.80 -17.19 8.71
N GLU A 256 -7.61 -17.40 7.41
CA GLU A 256 -6.87 -18.52 6.84
C GLU A 256 -5.67 -18.04 6.02
N CYS A 257 -4.76 -18.94 5.67
CA CYS A 257 -3.63 -18.60 4.80
C CYS A 257 -4.08 -18.29 3.37
N ALA A 258 -4.83 -19.19 2.75
CA ALA A 258 -5.28 -19.05 1.37
C ALA A 258 -6.57 -19.86 1.09
N THR A 259 -7.54 -19.84 1.97
CA THR A 259 -8.86 -20.47 1.77
C THR A 259 -9.77 -19.53 1.01
N VAL A 260 -10.43 -20.04 -0.01
CA VAL A 260 -11.37 -19.28 -0.85
C VAL A 260 -12.65 -19.00 -0.08
N GLN A 261 -12.92 -17.74 0.24
CA GLN A 261 -14.15 -17.28 0.86
C GLN A 261 -15.25 -17.05 -0.17
N GLY A 262 -14.89 -16.55 -1.36
CA GLY A 262 -15.84 -16.24 -2.43
C GLY A 262 -15.18 -16.07 -3.78
N ILE A 263 -15.99 -16.30 -4.82
CA ILE A 263 -15.61 -16.09 -6.22
C ILE A 263 -16.67 -15.20 -6.87
N THR A 264 -16.24 -14.15 -7.53
CA THR A 264 -17.10 -13.29 -8.34
C THR A 264 -17.52 -14.03 -9.61
N ALA A 265 -18.82 -14.04 -9.91
CA ALA A 265 -19.32 -14.63 -11.15
C ALA A 265 -18.67 -13.98 -12.39
N ASP A 266 -18.48 -14.77 -13.44
CA ASP A 266 -17.90 -14.33 -14.74
C ASP A 266 -16.50 -13.70 -14.63
N SER A 267 -15.77 -13.96 -13.53
CA SER A 267 -14.41 -13.49 -13.30
C SER A 267 -13.36 -14.50 -13.80
N LEU A 268 -12.10 -14.04 -13.85
CA LEU A 268 -10.96 -14.92 -14.19
C LEU A 268 -10.81 -16.06 -13.17
N ALA A 269 -11.06 -15.80 -11.89
CA ALA A 269 -11.07 -16.82 -10.85
C ALA A 269 -12.21 -17.83 -11.05
N ALA A 270 -13.40 -17.39 -11.47
CA ALA A 270 -14.51 -18.30 -11.80
C ALA A 270 -14.16 -19.20 -13.00
N ALA A 271 -13.56 -18.63 -14.04
CA ALA A 271 -13.15 -19.38 -15.25
C ALA A 271 -12.09 -20.45 -14.94
N SER A 272 -11.23 -20.24 -13.91
CA SER A 272 -10.22 -21.24 -13.49
C SER A 272 -10.81 -22.46 -12.79
N GLY A 273 -12.11 -22.47 -12.46
CA GLY A 273 -12.78 -23.56 -11.76
C GLY A 273 -12.60 -23.56 -10.25
N LEU A 274 -12.04 -22.50 -9.65
CA LEU A 274 -12.00 -22.28 -8.20
C LEU A 274 -13.43 -22.21 -7.64
N LYS A 275 -13.60 -22.70 -6.41
CA LYS A 275 -14.87 -22.68 -5.68
C LYS A 275 -14.67 -22.20 -4.25
N LYS A 276 -15.72 -21.66 -3.66
CA LYS A 276 -15.76 -21.35 -2.24
C LYS A 276 -15.43 -22.59 -1.41
N GLY A 277 -14.55 -22.45 -0.43
CA GLY A 277 -14.06 -23.50 0.45
C GLY A 277 -12.81 -24.22 -0.06
N ASP A 278 -12.31 -23.95 -1.27
CA ASP A 278 -11.03 -24.49 -1.73
C ASP A 278 -9.89 -23.92 -0.87
N GLU A 279 -8.96 -24.77 -0.48
CA GLU A 279 -7.69 -24.40 0.15
C GLU A 279 -6.60 -24.38 -0.93
N ILE A 280 -6.02 -23.22 -1.20
CA ILE A 280 -4.95 -23.08 -2.19
C ILE A 280 -3.63 -23.50 -1.56
N GLU A 281 -3.17 -24.73 -1.83
CA GLU A 281 -1.90 -25.26 -1.34
C GLU A 281 -0.68 -24.76 -2.12
N ARG A 282 -0.86 -24.44 -3.40
CA ARG A 282 0.14 -23.82 -4.27
C ARG A 282 -0.50 -22.79 -5.18
N PHE A 283 0.19 -21.68 -5.32
CA PHE A 283 -0.17 -20.63 -6.26
C PHE A 283 1.09 -20.17 -7.00
N GLY A 284 1.14 -20.37 -8.30
CA GLY A 284 2.37 -20.14 -9.07
C GLY A 284 3.56 -20.99 -8.58
N GLY A 285 3.29 -22.23 -8.13
CA GLY A 285 4.28 -23.14 -7.58
C GLY A 285 4.67 -22.88 -6.11
N GLN A 286 4.29 -21.76 -5.53
CA GLN A 286 4.65 -21.35 -4.16
C GLN A 286 3.58 -21.75 -3.15
N LEU A 287 3.98 -22.04 -1.90
CA LEU A 287 3.07 -22.23 -0.77
C LEU A 287 2.68 -20.86 -0.21
N PRO A 288 1.41 -20.41 -0.31
CA PRO A 288 0.99 -19.12 0.21
C PRO A 288 0.79 -19.18 1.74
N LEU A 289 1.27 -18.18 2.47
CA LEU A 289 1.00 -17.98 3.89
C LEU A 289 -0.06 -16.91 4.15
N SER A 290 -0.34 -16.08 3.15
CA SER A 290 -1.41 -15.08 3.18
C SER A 290 -1.78 -14.62 1.77
N PHE A 291 -2.81 -13.78 1.64
CA PHE A 291 -3.14 -13.16 0.36
C PHE A 291 -1.97 -12.33 -0.23
N ALA A 292 -1.06 -11.82 0.60
CA ALA A 292 0.10 -11.05 0.13
C ALA A 292 1.08 -11.91 -0.70
N ASP A 293 1.15 -13.22 -0.44
CA ASP A 293 1.90 -14.15 -1.29
C ASP A 293 1.22 -14.37 -2.65
N LEU A 294 -0.13 -14.35 -2.70
CA LEU A 294 -0.86 -14.38 -3.97
C LEU A 294 -0.64 -13.09 -4.77
N GLN A 295 -0.69 -11.93 -4.10
CA GLN A 295 -0.37 -10.64 -4.73
C GLN A 295 1.05 -10.64 -5.31
N TRP A 296 2.00 -11.24 -4.60
CA TRP A 296 3.37 -11.39 -5.09
C TRP A 296 3.42 -12.17 -6.41
N VAL A 297 2.78 -13.33 -6.48
CA VAL A 297 2.73 -14.14 -7.71
C VAL A 297 2.06 -13.36 -8.84
N LEU A 298 0.92 -12.72 -8.59
CA LEU A 298 0.24 -11.87 -9.56
C LEU A 298 1.13 -10.71 -10.02
N HIS A 299 1.91 -10.11 -9.10
CA HIS A 299 2.85 -9.04 -9.46
C HIS A 299 3.99 -9.54 -10.37
N GLN A 300 4.43 -10.78 -10.22
CA GLN A 300 5.47 -11.38 -11.08
C GLN A 300 4.94 -11.86 -12.44
N THR A 301 3.62 -12.00 -12.58
CA THR A 301 3.02 -12.43 -13.86
C THR A 301 3.01 -11.27 -14.86
N SER A 302 3.35 -11.56 -16.14
CA SER A 302 3.42 -10.57 -17.22
C SER A 302 2.09 -9.80 -17.41
N SER A 303 2.17 -8.52 -17.79
CA SER A 303 1.02 -7.74 -18.27
C SER A 303 0.42 -8.29 -19.56
N GLU A 304 1.24 -8.95 -20.39
CA GLU A 304 0.79 -9.63 -21.59
C GLU A 304 -0.03 -10.90 -21.33
N GLY A 305 -0.21 -11.24 -20.04
CA GLY A 305 -0.92 -12.42 -19.61
C GLY A 305 -0.01 -13.60 -19.30
N GLY A 306 -0.62 -14.74 -19.03
CA GLY A 306 0.07 -15.99 -18.74
C GLY A 306 -0.78 -16.93 -17.88
N GLU A 307 -0.23 -18.10 -17.64
CA GLU A 307 -0.84 -19.13 -16.82
C GLU A 307 -0.23 -19.14 -15.40
N VAL A 308 -1.09 -19.16 -14.39
CA VAL A 308 -0.68 -19.36 -13.02
C VAL A 308 -1.18 -20.73 -12.56
N PRO A 309 -0.31 -21.75 -12.46
CA PRO A 309 -0.70 -23.07 -11.98
C PRO A 309 -1.07 -23.01 -10.50
N MET A 310 -2.11 -23.72 -10.12
CA MET A 310 -2.60 -23.81 -8.74
C MET A 310 -2.80 -25.27 -8.37
N ARG A 311 -2.47 -25.62 -7.11
CA ARG A 311 -2.91 -26.85 -6.47
C ARG A 311 -3.86 -26.48 -5.36
N VAL A 312 -5.06 -27.04 -5.40
CA VAL A 312 -6.10 -26.76 -4.41
C VAL A 312 -6.58 -28.06 -3.75
N ARG A 313 -6.92 -27.95 -2.49
CA ARG A 313 -7.62 -28.99 -1.75
C ARG A 313 -9.11 -28.63 -1.70
N ARG A 314 -9.96 -29.53 -2.20
CA ARG A 314 -11.41 -29.41 -2.16
C ARG A 314 -12.00 -30.60 -1.43
N GLY A 315 -12.35 -30.42 -0.15
CA GLY A 315 -12.59 -31.54 0.76
C GLY A 315 -11.33 -32.43 0.87
N ASP A 316 -11.47 -33.73 0.60
CA ASP A 316 -10.33 -34.66 0.64
C ASP A 316 -9.57 -34.77 -0.69
N ALA A 317 -10.05 -34.11 -1.75
CA ALA A 317 -9.46 -34.21 -3.08
C ALA A 317 -8.42 -33.10 -3.33
N LEU A 318 -7.27 -33.50 -3.87
CA LEU A 318 -6.28 -32.57 -4.44
C LEU A 318 -6.54 -32.41 -5.92
N MET A 319 -6.55 -31.18 -6.39
CA MET A 319 -6.82 -30.81 -7.78
C MET A 319 -5.76 -29.82 -8.27
N ASP A 320 -5.31 -30.02 -9.49
CA ASP A 320 -4.49 -29.06 -10.20
C ASP A 320 -5.41 -28.22 -11.10
N LEU A 321 -5.38 -26.90 -10.93
CA LEU A 321 -6.14 -25.91 -11.71
C LEU A 321 -5.16 -24.91 -12.32
N THR A 322 -5.61 -24.19 -13.33
CA THR A 322 -4.83 -23.10 -13.95
C THR A 322 -5.65 -21.83 -13.98
N LEU A 323 -5.08 -20.75 -13.48
CA LEU A 323 -5.64 -19.40 -13.65
C LEU A 323 -5.04 -18.79 -14.92
N GLU A 324 -5.88 -18.59 -15.94
CA GLU A 324 -5.50 -17.95 -17.19
C GLU A 324 -5.69 -16.42 -17.05
N LEU A 325 -4.63 -15.67 -17.28
CA LEU A 325 -4.64 -14.20 -17.23
C LEU A 325 -4.47 -13.69 -18.68
N PRO A 326 -5.44 -12.97 -19.26
CA PRO A 326 -5.33 -12.40 -20.61
C PRO A 326 -4.39 -11.19 -20.64
N SER A 327 -3.95 -10.75 -21.82
CA SER A 327 -3.26 -9.46 -21.97
C SER A 327 -4.10 -8.32 -21.41
N GLY A 328 -3.46 -7.39 -20.70
CA GLY A 328 -4.12 -6.25 -20.05
C GLY A 328 -4.89 -6.57 -18.76
N TRP A 329 -4.81 -7.78 -18.23
CA TRP A 329 -5.51 -8.21 -17.02
C TRP A 329 -5.21 -7.33 -15.79
N ARG A 330 -4.04 -6.67 -15.75
CA ARG A 330 -3.65 -5.77 -14.64
C ARG A 330 -4.55 -4.55 -14.53
N GLN A 331 -5.15 -4.12 -15.64
CA GLN A 331 -6.08 -2.98 -15.70
C GLN A 331 -7.40 -3.24 -14.94
N LEU A 332 -7.68 -4.49 -14.57
CA LEU A 332 -8.76 -4.84 -13.64
C LEU A 332 -8.50 -4.35 -12.20
N SER A 333 -7.25 -3.95 -11.90
CA SER A 333 -6.87 -3.49 -10.55
C SER A 333 -7.27 -2.03 -10.35
N ASP A 334 -8.03 -1.76 -9.30
CA ASP A 334 -8.26 -0.38 -8.85
C ASP A 334 -7.01 0.18 -8.16
N ILE A 335 -6.49 1.30 -8.67
CA ILE A 335 -5.34 2.02 -8.10
C ILE A 335 -5.74 3.34 -7.44
N SER A 336 -7.00 3.73 -7.46
CA SER A 336 -7.48 5.04 -6.99
C SER A 336 -7.25 5.25 -5.48
N TRP A 337 -7.28 4.18 -4.70
CA TRP A 337 -7.08 4.16 -3.25
C TRP A 337 -5.61 4.34 -2.83
N ARG A 338 -4.64 4.08 -3.72
CA ARG A 338 -3.21 4.10 -3.40
C ARG A 338 -2.74 5.50 -3.02
N VAL A 339 -1.94 5.61 -1.96
CA VAL A 339 -1.33 6.88 -1.57
C VAL A 339 -0.41 7.38 -2.68
N SER A 340 0.37 6.48 -3.30
CA SER A 340 1.25 6.81 -4.41
C SER A 340 0.51 7.27 -5.69
N THR A 341 -0.80 7.09 -5.78
CA THR A 341 -1.61 7.62 -6.90
C THR A 341 -1.70 9.16 -6.89
N TRP A 342 -1.41 9.82 -5.76
CA TRP A 342 -1.34 11.28 -5.74
C TRP A 342 -0.25 11.84 -6.66
N GLY A 343 0.92 11.20 -6.72
CA GLY A 343 1.97 11.54 -7.69
C GLY A 343 1.48 11.39 -9.14
N LEU A 344 0.82 10.27 -9.44
CA LEU A 344 0.26 10.00 -10.76
C LEU A 344 -0.84 11.01 -11.14
N ARG A 345 -1.74 11.37 -10.22
CA ARG A 345 -2.74 12.44 -10.43
C ARG A 345 -2.07 13.76 -10.77
N ARG A 346 -0.99 14.12 -10.08
CA ARG A 346 -0.20 15.31 -10.41
C ARG A 346 0.28 15.25 -11.86
N MET A 347 0.85 14.15 -12.28
CA MET A 347 1.45 13.98 -13.61
C MET A 347 0.40 14.12 -14.73
N VAL A 348 -0.73 13.45 -14.63
CA VAL A 348 -1.63 13.27 -15.77
C VAL A 348 -3.01 13.94 -15.62
N THR A 349 -3.51 14.17 -14.41
CA THR A 349 -4.79 14.85 -14.20
C THR A 349 -4.63 16.26 -13.59
N GLY A 350 -3.38 16.76 -13.44
CA GLY A 350 -3.13 18.07 -12.84
C GLY A 350 -3.56 18.16 -11.38
N GLY A 351 -3.65 17.02 -10.67
CA GLY A 351 -4.06 16.88 -9.27
C GLY A 351 -5.58 16.79 -9.08
N MET A 352 -6.35 16.49 -10.12
CA MET A 352 -7.77 16.14 -9.97
C MET A 352 -7.94 14.72 -9.45
N VAL A 353 -8.96 14.50 -8.63
CA VAL A 353 -9.54 13.21 -8.28
C VAL A 353 -10.81 13.03 -9.07
N LEU A 354 -10.89 11.96 -9.85
CA LEU A 354 -11.98 11.71 -10.76
C LEU A 354 -12.81 10.52 -10.26
N GLU A 355 -14.12 10.60 -10.39
CA GLU A 355 -15.07 9.55 -10.02
C GLU A 355 -15.99 9.18 -11.16
N SER A 356 -16.31 7.88 -11.26
CA SER A 356 -17.28 7.37 -12.21
C SER A 356 -18.69 7.87 -11.88
N LEU A 357 -19.50 8.14 -12.92
CA LEU A 357 -20.86 8.65 -12.75
C LEU A 357 -21.81 7.51 -12.36
N THR A 358 -21.84 7.14 -11.07
CA THR A 358 -22.86 6.21 -10.52
C THR A 358 -24.23 6.87 -10.43
N THR A 359 -25.27 6.10 -10.17
CA THR A 359 -26.65 6.60 -9.96
C THR A 359 -26.69 7.61 -8.82
N GLU A 360 -25.96 7.32 -7.72
CA GLU A 360 -25.89 8.18 -6.54
C GLU A 360 -25.22 9.52 -6.86
N ILE A 361 -24.07 9.49 -7.56
CA ILE A 361 -23.34 10.68 -7.98
C ILE A 361 -24.17 11.53 -8.95
N ARG A 362 -24.88 10.89 -9.89
CA ARG A 362 -25.79 11.58 -10.79
C ARG A 362 -26.90 12.32 -10.02
N SER A 363 -27.47 11.66 -9.01
CA SER A 363 -28.49 12.25 -8.15
C SER A 363 -27.91 13.41 -7.31
N GLU A 364 -26.74 13.21 -6.69
CA GLU A 364 -26.05 14.21 -5.85
C GLU A 364 -25.76 15.51 -6.63
N PHE A 365 -25.32 15.40 -7.90
CA PHE A 365 -24.90 16.52 -8.73
C PHE A 365 -25.94 16.98 -9.75
N GLY A 366 -27.14 16.38 -9.77
CA GLY A 366 -28.22 16.72 -10.71
C GLY A 366 -27.83 16.48 -12.17
N LEU A 367 -27.10 15.38 -12.46
CA LEU A 367 -26.61 15.06 -13.80
C LEU A 367 -27.62 14.22 -14.59
N GLU A 368 -27.71 14.48 -15.88
CA GLU A 368 -28.55 13.67 -16.78
C GLU A 368 -28.06 12.22 -16.87
N SER A 369 -28.99 11.28 -17.01
CA SER A 369 -28.68 9.84 -17.13
C SER A 369 -27.85 9.51 -18.39
N SER A 370 -28.01 10.31 -19.46
CA SER A 370 -27.32 10.16 -20.74
C SER A 370 -25.88 10.74 -20.73
N LEU A 371 -25.50 11.50 -19.72
CA LEU A 371 -24.18 12.10 -19.66
C LEU A 371 -23.12 11.04 -19.32
N ASN A 372 -22.17 10.80 -20.23
CA ASN A 372 -20.99 9.95 -20.00
C ASN A 372 -19.79 10.80 -19.65
N GLY A 373 -18.90 10.26 -18.78
CA GLY A 373 -17.67 10.92 -18.37
C GLY A 373 -17.31 10.67 -16.92
N LEU A 374 -16.36 11.44 -16.41
CA LEU A 374 -15.87 11.35 -15.04
C LEU A 374 -16.06 12.67 -14.29
N LEU A 375 -16.61 12.60 -13.08
CA LEU A 375 -16.80 13.75 -12.21
C LEU A 375 -15.47 14.20 -11.62
N VAL A 376 -15.16 15.48 -11.69
CA VAL A 376 -14.10 16.11 -10.90
C VAL A 376 -14.57 16.23 -9.44
N ARG A 377 -14.26 15.23 -8.62
CA ARG A 377 -14.65 15.25 -7.20
C ARG A 377 -13.83 16.25 -6.40
N ARG A 378 -12.54 16.37 -6.72
CA ARG A 378 -11.61 17.34 -6.11
C ARG A 378 -10.61 17.85 -7.12
N ALA A 379 -10.18 19.09 -6.94
CA ALA A 379 -9.05 19.68 -7.67
C ALA A 379 -8.01 20.18 -6.67
N GLY A 380 -6.78 19.74 -6.81
CA GLY A 380 -5.66 20.08 -5.92
C GLY A 380 -5.49 21.60 -5.76
N LYS A 381 -5.04 22.02 -4.58
CA LYS A 381 -4.99 23.46 -4.20
C LYS A 381 -3.57 24.03 -4.18
N TYR A 382 -2.54 23.20 -4.06
CA TYR A 382 -1.18 23.66 -3.76
C TYR A 382 -0.14 23.08 -4.73
N GLY A 383 0.89 23.87 -5.00
CA GLY A 383 2.06 23.46 -5.77
C GLY A 383 1.72 22.85 -7.13
N PRO A 384 2.42 21.80 -7.56
CA PRO A 384 2.17 21.10 -8.82
C PRO A 384 0.78 20.46 -8.90
N HIS A 385 0.20 20.02 -7.77
CA HIS A 385 -1.14 19.45 -7.73
C HIS A 385 -2.27 20.46 -8.05
N ALA A 386 -1.99 21.77 -8.09
CA ALA A 386 -2.98 22.78 -8.46
C ALA A 386 -3.01 23.08 -9.98
N ALA A 387 -2.37 22.28 -10.82
CA ALA A 387 -2.27 22.54 -12.26
C ALA A 387 -3.65 22.60 -12.95
N ALA A 388 -4.51 21.61 -12.67
CA ALA A 388 -5.88 21.62 -13.20
C ALA A 388 -6.69 22.84 -12.73
N ARG A 389 -6.57 23.20 -11.44
CA ARG A 389 -7.26 24.39 -10.91
C ARG A 389 -6.78 25.67 -11.60
N ARG A 390 -5.47 25.82 -11.84
CA ARG A 390 -4.92 26.96 -12.60
C ARG A 390 -5.38 26.96 -14.05
N ALA A 391 -5.60 25.78 -14.64
CA ALA A 391 -6.15 25.62 -15.99
C ALA A 391 -7.67 25.88 -16.07
N GLY A 392 -8.34 26.15 -14.94
CA GLY A 392 -9.74 26.52 -14.88
C GLY A 392 -10.72 25.39 -14.56
N PHE A 393 -10.24 24.19 -14.25
CA PHE A 393 -11.09 23.09 -13.78
C PHE A 393 -11.64 23.36 -12.38
N LYS A 394 -12.84 22.89 -12.12
CA LYS A 394 -13.56 23.07 -10.85
C LYS A 394 -14.15 21.74 -10.38
N GLU A 395 -14.33 21.63 -9.08
CA GLU A 395 -15.11 20.54 -8.48
C GLU A 395 -16.55 20.59 -9.01
N GLY A 396 -17.10 19.45 -9.39
CA GLY A 396 -18.41 19.33 -10.06
C GLY A 396 -18.39 19.39 -11.59
N ASP A 397 -17.23 19.66 -12.23
CA ASP A 397 -17.09 19.48 -13.68
C ASP A 397 -17.17 17.99 -14.03
N VAL A 398 -17.73 17.65 -15.19
CA VAL A 398 -17.70 16.29 -15.73
C VAL A 398 -16.82 16.27 -16.97
N ILE A 399 -15.71 15.54 -16.92
CA ILE A 399 -14.83 15.34 -18.08
C ILE A 399 -15.53 14.41 -19.08
N ILE A 400 -15.80 14.92 -20.28
CA ILE A 400 -16.46 14.18 -21.38
C ILE A 400 -15.52 13.85 -22.53
N SER A 401 -14.34 14.48 -22.58
CA SER A 401 -13.24 14.13 -23.50
C SER A 401 -11.91 14.53 -22.87
N TYR A 402 -10.92 13.67 -22.99
CA TYR A 402 -9.56 13.86 -22.50
C TYR A 402 -8.58 13.55 -23.64
N ALA A 403 -7.77 14.52 -24.04
CA ALA A 403 -6.88 14.46 -25.20
C ALA A 403 -7.57 14.02 -26.53
N GLY A 404 -8.84 14.33 -26.70
CA GLY A 404 -9.64 13.93 -27.84
C GLY A 404 -10.42 12.62 -27.65
N GLU A 405 -9.98 11.75 -26.76
CA GLU A 405 -10.63 10.47 -26.45
C GLU A 405 -11.84 10.67 -25.51
N ARG A 406 -12.76 9.72 -25.57
CA ARG A 406 -14.03 9.73 -24.82
C ARG A 406 -14.27 8.35 -24.19
N ASP A 407 -15.39 8.24 -23.50
CA ASP A 407 -15.91 6.98 -22.95
C ASP A 407 -15.04 6.35 -21.84
N PHE A 408 -14.18 7.14 -21.19
CA PHE A 408 -13.50 6.71 -19.96
C PHE A 408 -14.52 6.42 -18.85
N ARG A 409 -14.41 5.25 -18.25
CA ARG A 409 -15.31 4.75 -17.20
C ARG A 409 -14.76 4.94 -15.80
N SER A 410 -13.43 5.09 -15.67
CA SER A 410 -12.74 5.22 -14.41
C SER A 410 -11.54 6.16 -14.49
N GLU A 411 -11.11 6.67 -13.33
CA GLU A 411 -9.90 7.50 -13.21
C GLU A 411 -8.65 6.75 -13.71
N GLN A 412 -8.57 5.45 -13.41
CA GLN A 412 -7.43 4.62 -13.81
C GLN A 412 -7.34 4.42 -15.31
N GLU A 413 -8.47 4.40 -16.04
CA GLU A 413 -8.44 4.36 -17.52
C GLU A 413 -7.82 5.62 -18.10
N ILE A 414 -8.16 6.82 -17.57
CA ILE A 414 -7.49 8.08 -17.96
C ILE A 414 -5.99 8.01 -17.61
N MET A 415 -5.63 7.51 -16.42
CA MET A 415 -4.24 7.40 -16.02
C MET A 415 -3.46 6.47 -16.95
N HIS A 416 -4.00 5.27 -17.24
CA HIS A 416 -3.40 4.32 -18.16
C HIS A 416 -3.24 4.92 -19.56
N TYR A 417 -4.30 5.50 -20.11
CA TYR A 417 -4.23 6.18 -21.42
C TYR A 417 -3.15 7.28 -21.43
N ALA A 418 -3.13 8.12 -20.41
CA ALA A 418 -2.19 9.24 -20.36
C ALA A 418 -0.73 8.79 -20.34
N VAL A 419 -0.38 7.80 -19.48
CA VAL A 419 1.02 7.36 -19.35
C VAL A 419 1.50 6.49 -20.51
N THR A 420 0.58 6.01 -21.35
CA THR A 420 0.91 5.22 -22.56
C THR A 420 0.93 6.06 -23.83
N HIS A 421 0.17 7.15 -23.92
CA HIS A 421 -0.03 7.92 -25.16
C HIS A 421 0.46 9.37 -25.09
N LEU A 422 0.63 9.93 -23.89
CA LEU A 422 1.02 11.32 -23.70
C LEU A 422 2.46 11.44 -23.17
N LYS A 423 3.01 12.65 -23.24
CA LYS A 423 4.38 12.93 -22.77
C LYS A 423 4.39 14.13 -21.83
N PRO A 424 5.33 14.16 -20.85
CA PRO A 424 5.56 15.34 -20.03
C PRO A 424 5.75 16.61 -20.86
N GLY A 425 5.20 17.73 -20.39
CA GLY A 425 5.29 19.04 -21.05
C GLY A 425 4.23 19.29 -22.12
N GLN A 426 3.44 18.30 -22.53
CA GLN A 426 2.32 18.52 -23.44
C GLN A 426 1.20 19.30 -22.75
N ASN A 427 0.47 20.12 -23.50
CA ASN A 427 -0.83 20.65 -23.14
C ASN A 427 -1.89 19.94 -23.96
N ILE A 428 -2.84 19.30 -23.31
CA ILE A 428 -3.89 18.52 -23.97
C ILE A 428 -5.24 19.19 -23.87
N PRO A 429 -6.09 19.11 -24.93
CA PRO A 429 -7.45 19.56 -24.86
C PRO A 429 -8.29 18.63 -23.97
N VAL A 430 -9.05 19.18 -23.05
CA VAL A 430 -10.02 18.47 -22.22
C VAL A 430 -11.36 19.18 -22.32
N VAL A 431 -12.39 18.46 -22.73
CA VAL A 431 -13.75 18.99 -22.80
C VAL A 431 -14.51 18.54 -21.57
N ILE A 432 -15.11 19.50 -20.88
CA ILE A 432 -15.94 19.27 -19.70
C ILE A 432 -17.38 19.67 -19.95
N ASN A 433 -18.30 19.03 -19.22
CA ASN A 433 -19.65 19.55 -18.98
C ASN A 433 -19.65 20.28 -17.64
N ARG A 434 -20.00 21.57 -17.67
CA ARG A 434 -20.15 22.40 -16.47
C ARG A 434 -21.59 22.95 -16.43
N LYS A 435 -22.42 22.34 -15.59
CA LYS A 435 -23.84 22.72 -15.43
C LYS A 435 -24.59 22.77 -16.77
N GLY A 436 -24.43 21.75 -17.61
CA GLY A 436 -25.05 21.64 -18.93
C GLY A 436 -24.26 22.28 -20.07
N ALA A 437 -23.31 23.18 -19.79
CA ALA A 437 -22.51 23.86 -20.84
C ALA A 437 -21.22 23.06 -21.11
N LYS A 438 -20.88 22.85 -22.40
CA LYS A 438 -19.59 22.31 -22.83
C LYS A 438 -18.52 23.40 -22.78
N VAL A 439 -17.40 23.12 -22.06
CA VAL A 439 -16.25 24.02 -21.96
C VAL A 439 -15.00 23.25 -22.37
N SER A 440 -14.16 23.86 -23.20
CA SER A 440 -12.85 23.31 -23.58
C SER A 440 -11.76 23.98 -22.76
N LEU A 441 -10.92 23.20 -22.10
CA LEU A 441 -9.80 23.67 -21.28
C LEU A 441 -8.51 22.99 -21.76
N GLN A 442 -7.36 23.57 -21.40
CA GLN A 442 -6.03 23.01 -21.69
C GLN A 442 -5.43 22.48 -20.37
N LEU A 443 -5.07 21.21 -20.33
CA LEU A 443 -4.47 20.58 -19.16
C LEU A 443 -3.00 20.28 -19.43
N PRO A 444 -2.05 20.78 -18.61
CA PRO A 444 -0.65 20.42 -18.75
C PRO A 444 -0.38 19.03 -18.20
N ILE A 445 0.31 18.20 -18.98
CA ILE A 445 0.91 16.92 -18.53
C ILE A 445 2.25 17.24 -17.88
N GLN A 446 2.38 16.89 -16.59
CA GLN A 446 3.53 17.32 -15.79
C GLN A 446 4.61 16.24 -15.71
N PRO A 447 5.89 16.64 -15.57
CA PRO A 447 6.99 15.71 -15.32
C PRO A 447 6.90 15.00 -13.96
#